data_49875956d9d64f19bf5fc981c8bf26de
#
_entry.id   49875956d9d64f19bf5fc981c8bf26de
#
_cell.length_a   1.000
_cell.length_b   1.000
_cell.length_c   1.000
_cell.angle_alpha   90.00
_cell.angle_beta   90.00
_cell.angle_gamma   90.00
#
_symmetry.space_group_name_H-M   'P 1'
#
loop_
_entity.id
_entity.type
_entity.pdbx_description
1 polymer ?
#
loop_
_entity_poly.entity_id
_entity_poly.type
_entity_poly.pdbx_seq_one_letter_code
_entity_poly.pdbx_strand_id
1 'polypeptide(L)'
;EVQKMCSIVASMATMAFNRFFMYEYEEFNRWIYEGSPTDEDKRLNDVYYNAMCQGAMFDARVFNIPKEEVTNNIYWRQLDASRNSIQMLGQANFSHRELLNKTCNQIQDMLMTQHGINWNDMCTSYKRGSCCVRNRRVISTSADGTVTCEIRNPKEPETAWVIDNEIPIFK
;
A
#
# COMPACT_ATOMS: atom_id res chain seq x y z
N GLU A 1 20.83 2.10 21.93
CA GLU A 1 20.23 0.94 21.20
C GLU A 1 19.04 1.34 20.33
N VAL A 2 18.10 2.16 20.81
CA VAL A 2 16.91 2.61 20.05
C VAL A 2 17.30 3.26 18.72
N GLN A 3 18.26 4.18 18.73
CA GLN A 3 18.72 4.85 17.51
C GLN A 3 19.33 3.87 16.49
N LYS A 4 20.05 2.85 16.98
CA LYS A 4 20.59 1.79 16.14
C LYS A 4 19.47 0.95 15.52
N MET A 5 18.43 0.63 16.27
CA MET A 5 17.24 -0.08 15.75
C MET A 5 16.55 0.74 14.65
N CYS A 6 16.33 2.02 14.85
CA CYS A 6 15.74 2.91 13.83
C CYS A 6 16.57 2.90 12.54
N SER A 7 17.90 3.05 12.64
CA SER A 7 18.80 3.05 11.49
C SER A 7 18.75 1.73 10.72
N ILE A 8 18.77 0.59 11.44
CA ILE A 8 18.69 -0.73 10.82
C ILE A 8 17.35 -0.93 10.12
N VAL A 9 16.23 -0.60 10.78
CA VAL A 9 14.89 -0.77 10.19
C VAL A 9 14.72 0.11 8.96
N ALA A 10 15.13 1.37 9.01
CA ALA A 10 15.09 2.27 7.86
C ALA A 10 15.91 1.73 6.68
N SER A 11 17.13 1.26 6.95
CA SER A 11 18.00 0.68 5.93
C SER A 11 17.40 -0.60 5.33
N MET A 12 16.85 -1.49 6.15
CA MET A 12 16.21 -2.71 5.68
C MET A 12 14.98 -2.41 4.83
N ALA A 13 14.13 -1.46 5.25
CA ALA A 13 12.96 -1.04 4.49
C ALA A 13 13.36 -0.43 3.13
N THR A 14 14.36 0.44 3.11
CA THR A 14 14.90 1.04 1.89
C THR A 14 15.40 -0.02 0.91
N MET A 15 16.23 -0.95 1.39
CA MET A 15 16.78 -2.02 0.55
C MET A 15 15.70 -2.96 0.04
N ALA A 16 14.78 -3.40 0.90
CA ALA A 16 13.70 -4.31 0.52
C ALA A 16 12.77 -3.67 -0.52
N PHE A 17 12.33 -2.44 -0.27
CA PHE A 17 11.44 -1.74 -1.18
C PHE A 17 12.08 -1.55 -2.57
N ASN A 18 13.29 -1.01 -2.64
CA ASN A 18 13.95 -0.75 -3.91
C ASN A 18 14.22 -2.04 -4.69
N ARG A 19 14.56 -3.13 -3.99
CA ARG A 19 14.74 -4.44 -4.62
C ARG A 19 13.43 -5.00 -5.20
N PHE A 20 12.34 -4.92 -4.45
CA PHE A 20 11.04 -5.37 -4.93
C PHE A 20 10.51 -4.49 -6.06
N PHE A 21 10.68 -3.17 -5.96
CA PHE A 21 10.26 -2.26 -7.01
C PHE A 21 11.03 -2.51 -8.32
N MET A 22 12.33 -2.77 -8.24
CA MET A 22 13.14 -3.16 -9.40
C MET A 22 12.61 -4.46 -10.03
N TYR A 23 12.29 -5.46 -9.22
CA TYR A 23 11.72 -6.72 -9.72
C TYR A 23 10.38 -6.50 -10.44
N GLU A 24 9.46 -5.77 -9.84
CA GLU A 24 8.16 -5.42 -10.43
C GLU A 24 8.32 -4.62 -11.73
N TYR A 25 9.28 -3.69 -11.75
CA TYR A 25 9.61 -2.95 -12.96
C TYR A 25 10.13 -3.88 -14.07
N GLU A 26 11.02 -4.81 -13.77
CA GLU A 26 11.57 -5.75 -14.74
C GLU A 26 10.47 -6.65 -15.35
N GLU A 27 9.52 -7.12 -14.53
CA GLU A 27 8.37 -7.87 -14.99
C GLU A 27 7.45 -7.04 -15.90
N PHE A 28 7.12 -5.81 -15.49
CA PHE A 28 6.32 -4.88 -16.29
C PHE A 28 7.02 -4.51 -17.61
N ASN A 29 8.30 -4.22 -17.56
CA ASN A 29 9.10 -3.89 -18.73
C ASN A 29 9.18 -5.08 -19.71
N ARG A 30 9.31 -6.31 -19.20
CA ARG A 30 9.24 -7.52 -20.04
C ARG A 30 7.89 -7.63 -20.75
N TRP A 31 6.80 -7.44 -20.03
CA TRP A 31 5.47 -7.42 -20.61
C TRP A 31 5.32 -6.35 -21.72
N ILE A 32 5.90 -5.16 -21.53
CA ILE A 32 5.94 -4.10 -22.55
C ILE A 32 6.65 -4.57 -23.83
N TYR A 33 7.78 -5.28 -23.71
CA TYR A 33 8.56 -5.74 -24.86
C TYR A 33 7.95 -6.95 -25.56
N GLU A 34 7.30 -7.84 -24.85
CA GLU A 34 6.73 -9.06 -25.40
C GLU A 34 5.28 -8.90 -25.89
N GLY A 35 4.62 -7.83 -25.48
CA GLY A 35 3.21 -7.55 -25.76
C GLY A 35 2.96 -6.54 -26.88
N SER A 36 1.75 -6.00 -26.89
CA SER A 36 1.33 -4.90 -27.77
C SER A 36 0.94 -3.69 -26.90
N PRO A 37 1.92 -3.01 -26.29
CA PRO A 37 1.66 -1.94 -25.34
C PRO A 37 1.07 -0.71 -26.05
N THR A 38 0.18 -0.03 -25.35
CA THR A 38 -0.33 1.28 -25.75
C THR A 38 0.72 2.36 -25.52
N ASP A 39 0.50 3.55 -26.08
CA ASP A 39 1.40 4.69 -25.82
C ASP A 39 1.34 5.15 -24.36
N GLU A 40 0.23 4.90 -23.66
CA GLU A 40 0.10 5.15 -22.23
C GLU A 40 0.96 4.16 -21.41
N ASP A 41 0.96 2.89 -21.77
CA ASP A 41 1.81 1.87 -21.13
C ASP A 41 3.30 2.20 -21.27
N LYS A 42 3.72 2.69 -22.42
CA LYS A 42 5.11 3.12 -22.67
C LYS A 42 5.49 4.31 -21.78
N ARG A 43 4.59 5.32 -21.68
CA ARG A 43 4.81 6.46 -20.77
C ARG A 43 4.90 6.02 -19.32
N LEU A 44 4.03 5.08 -18.90
CA LEU A 44 4.07 4.53 -17.57
C LEU A 44 5.37 3.77 -17.29
N ASN A 45 5.87 3.03 -18.28
CA ASN A 45 7.17 2.37 -18.20
C ASN A 45 8.32 3.35 -17.96
N ASP A 46 8.33 4.50 -18.67
CA ASP A 46 9.33 5.55 -18.48
C ASP A 46 9.24 6.16 -17.06
N VAL A 47 8.02 6.34 -16.53
CA VAL A 47 7.82 6.82 -15.16
C VAL A 47 8.36 5.81 -14.14
N TYR A 48 8.09 4.53 -14.31
CA TYR A 48 8.59 3.47 -13.43
C TYR A 48 10.11 3.33 -13.52
N TYR A 49 10.68 3.43 -14.71
CA TYR A 49 12.13 3.46 -14.88
C TYR A 49 12.80 4.59 -14.10
N ASN A 50 12.28 5.80 -14.25
CA ASN A 50 12.79 6.96 -13.53
C ASN A 50 12.64 6.82 -12.01
N ALA A 51 11.51 6.30 -11.53
CA ALA A 51 11.30 6.03 -10.13
C ALA A 51 12.26 4.97 -9.58
N MET A 52 12.52 3.90 -10.34
CA MET A 52 13.50 2.87 -10.00
C MET A 52 14.92 3.46 -9.91
N CYS A 53 15.32 4.30 -10.86
CA CYS A 53 16.64 4.94 -10.87
C CYS A 53 16.84 5.89 -9.68
N GLN A 54 15.81 6.61 -9.27
CA GLN A 54 15.88 7.52 -8.12
C GLN A 54 15.88 6.75 -6.79
N GLY A 55 15.17 5.63 -6.73
CA GLY A 55 14.96 4.84 -5.53
C GLY A 55 14.11 5.56 -4.46
N ALA A 56 13.67 4.80 -3.49
CA ALA A 56 12.97 5.31 -2.31
C ALA A 56 13.90 5.32 -1.09
N MET A 57 13.68 6.27 -0.18
CA MET A 57 14.35 6.33 1.12
C MET A 57 13.30 6.30 2.22
N PHE A 58 13.57 5.55 3.27
CA PHE A 58 12.68 5.40 4.41
C PHE A 58 13.32 5.97 5.67
N ASP A 59 12.50 6.64 6.48
CA ASP A 59 12.81 7.04 7.84
C ASP A 59 12.14 6.08 8.82
N ALA A 60 12.76 5.87 9.98
CA ALA A 60 12.18 5.09 11.06
C ALA A 60 12.20 5.86 12.36
N ARG A 61 11.09 5.81 13.08
CA ARG A 61 10.92 6.46 14.38
C ARG A 61 10.40 5.46 15.39
N VAL A 62 10.88 5.56 16.61
CA VAL A 62 10.45 4.73 17.74
C VAL A 62 9.98 5.65 18.86
N PHE A 63 8.86 5.29 19.44
CA PHE A 63 8.31 5.98 20.62
C PHE A 63 7.61 4.96 21.51
N ASN A 64 7.48 5.29 22.79
CA ASN A 64 6.75 4.48 23.77
C ASN A 64 5.32 4.98 23.88
N ILE A 65 4.38 4.05 23.88
CA ILE A 65 2.97 4.32 24.14
C ILE A 65 2.46 3.36 25.22
N PRO A 66 1.48 3.77 26.07
CA PRO A 66 0.79 2.86 26.96
C PRO A 66 0.14 1.72 26.18
N LYS A 67 0.06 0.53 26.78
CA LYS A 67 -0.51 -0.65 26.12
C LYS A 67 -1.96 -0.40 25.68
N GLU A 68 -2.69 0.34 26.48
CA GLU A 68 -4.10 0.69 26.24
C GLU A 68 -4.29 1.59 25.01
N GLU A 69 -3.25 2.34 24.64
CA GLU A 69 -3.28 3.29 23.53
C GLU A 69 -2.82 2.68 22.19
N VAL A 70 -2.39 1.42 22.18
CA VAL A 70 -1.87 0.77 20.95
C VAL A 70 -2.93 0.74 19.85
N THR A 71 -4.16 0.30 20.18
CA THR A 71 -5.26 0.25 19.21
C THR A 71 -5.64 1.64 18.73
N ASN A 72 -5.69 2.61 19.64
CA ASN A 72 -5.97 4.00 19.33
C ASN A 72 -4.92 4.59 18.39
N ASN A 73 -3.63 4.28 18.60
CA ASN A 73 -2.57 4.70 17.69
C ASN A 73 -2.75 4.13 16.27
N ILE A 74 -3.08 2.85 16.15
CA ILE A 74 -3.37 2.21 14.84
C ILE A 74 -4.58 2.87 14.17
N TYR A 75 -5.63 3.14 14.94
CA TYR A 75 -6.82 3.84 14.43
C TYR A 75 -6.49 5.22 13.86
N TRP A 76 -5.68 6.00 14.59
CA TRP A 76 -5.21 7.31 14.09
C TRP A 76 -4.40 7.20 12.80
N ARG A 77 -3.57 6.16 12.69
CA ARG A 77 -2.82 5.90 11.45
C ARG A 77 -3.75 5.55 10.28
N GLN A 78 -4.83 4.80 10.54
CA GLN A 78 -5.84 4.51 9.52
C GLN A 78 -6.62 5.76 9.09
N LEU A 79 -6.96 6.65 10.01
CA LEU A 79 -7.60 7.93 9.68
C LEU A 79 -6.70 8.79 8.79
N ASP A 80 -5.41 8.86 9.11
CA ASP A 80 -4.43 9.59 8.31
C ASP A 80 -4.26 8.97 6.92
N ALA A 81 -4.18 7.63 6.83
CA ALA A 81 -4.11 6.91 5.57
C ALA A 81 -5.35 7.18 4.69
N SER A 82 -6.55 7.15 5.27
CA SER A 82 -7.79 7.44 4.56
C SER A 82 -7.84 8.87 4.03
N ARG A 83 -7.42 9.84 4.84
CA ARG A 83 -7.31 11.24 4.42
C ARG A 83 -6.33 11.39 3.26
N ASN A 84 -5.15 10.77 3.38
CA ASN A 84 -4.11 10.86 2.36
C ASN A 84 -4.54 10.17 1.06
N SER A 85 -5.24 9.04 1.12
CA SER A 85 -5.75 8.36 -0.08
C SER A 85 -6.77 9.21 -0.85
N ILE A 86 -7.66 9.93 -0.15
CA ILE A 86 -8.60 10.87 -0.80
C ILE A 86 -7.83 12.01 -1.48
N GLN A 87 -6.82 12.57 -0.80
CA GLN A 87 -6.02 13.65 -1.35
C GLN A 87 -5.19 13.19 -2.56
N MET A 88 -4.59 11.99 -2.50
CA MET A 88 -3.84 11.42 -3.63
C MET A 88 -4.75 11.19 -4.84
N LEU A 89 -5.95 10.65 -4.63
CA LEU A 89 -6.92 10.46 -5.70
C LEU A 89 -7.37 11.81 -6.30
N GLY A 90 -7.54 12.82 -5.45
CA GLY A 90 -7.79 14.19 -5.89
C GLY A 90 -6.65 14.75 -6.74
N GLN A 91 -5.41 14.61 -6.28
CA GLN A 91 -4.23 15.09 -7.01
C GLN A 91 -4.00 14.39 -8.35
N ALA A 92 -4.43 13.14 -8.48
CA ALA A 92 -4.36 12.40 -9.75
C ALA A 92 -5.40 12.89 -10.79
N ASN A 93 -6.49 13.56 -10.36
CA ASN A 93 -7.60 13.95 -11.24
C ASN A 93 -7.76 15.47 -11.38
N PHE A 94 -7.19 16.25 -10.47
CA PHE A 94 -7.36 17.71 -10.43
C PHE A 94 -6.02 18.42 -10.29
N SER A 95 -5.93 19.63 -10.81
CA SER A 95 -4.79 20.51 -10.61
C SER A 95 -4.66 20.97 -9.15
N HIS A 96 -3.46 21.33 -8.73
CA HIS A 96 -3.22 21.91 -7.40
C HIS A 96 -4.11 23.13 -7.11
N ARG A 97 -4.40 23.95 -8.12
CA ARG A 97 -5.23 25.16 -7.97
C ARG A 97 -6.68 24.82 -7.65
N GLU A 98 -7.23 23.76 -8.24
CA GLU A 98 -8.58 23.30 -8.00
C GLU A 98 -8.74 22.68 -6.60
N LEU A 99 -7.69 22.02 -6.11
CA LEU A 99 -7.69 21.37 -4.79
C LEU A 99 -7.37 22.34 -3.64
N LEU A 100 -6.89 23.54 -3.94
CA LEU A 100 -6.50 24.50 -2.92
C LEU A 100 -7.67 24.83 -1.99
N ASN A 101 -7.47 24.70 -0.69
CA ASN A 101 -8.46 24.90 0.37
C ASN A 101 -9.69 23.96 0.32
N LYS A 102 -9.60 22.83 -0.39
CA LYS A 102 -10.67 21.83 -0.40
C LYS A 102 -10.53 20.85 0.74
N THR A 103 -11.64 20.53 1.39
CA THR A 103 -11.73 19.45 2.37
C THR A 103 -11.82 18.07 1.67
N CYS A 104 -11.55 16.99 2.39
CA CYS A 104 -11.69 15.65 1.83
C CYS A 104 -13.09 15.35 1.32
N ASN A 105 -14.14 15.84 2.00
CA ASN A 105 -15.51 15.67 1.53
C ASN A 105 -15.76 16.40 0.19
N GLN A 106 -15.28 17.63 0.08
CA GLN A 106 -15.37 18.38 -1.17
C GLN A 106 -14.60 17.72 -2.32
N ILE A 107 -13.42 17.13 -2.02
CA ILE A 107 -12.65 16.37 -3.02
C ILE A 107 -13.43 15.14 -3.47
N GLN A 108 -14.05 14.39 -2.55
CA GLN A 108 -14.88 13.23 -2.92
C GLN A 108 -16.10 13.65 -3.76
N ASP A 109 -16.77 14.75 -3.40
CA ASP A 109 -17.89 15.29 -4.19
C ASP A 109 -17.45 15.70 -5.60
N MET A 110 -16.27 16.34 -5.73
CA MET A 110 -15.69 16.71 -7.03
C MET A 110 -15.34 15.48 -7.86
N LEU A 111 -14.72 14.46 -7.25
CA LEU A 111 -14.38 13.20 -7.92
C LEU A 111 -15.64 12.52 -8.47
N MET A 112 -16.69 12.43 -7.65
CA MET A 112 -17.93 11.81 -8.05
C MET A 112 -18.65 12.59 -9.15
N THR A 113 -18.76 13.92 -9.01
CA THR A 113 -19.53 14.75 -9.93
C THR A 113 -18.85 15.00 -11.28
N GLN A 114 -17.52 15.11 -11.31
CA GLN A 114 -16.78 15.47 -12.51
C GLN A 114 -16.15 14.26 -13.22
N HIS A 115 -15.78 13.21 -12.48
CA HIS A 115 -15.11 12.03 -13.03
C HIS A 115 -15.88 10.72 -12.80
N GLY A 116 -16.99 10.72 -12.06
CA GLY A 116 -17.74 9.51 -11.73
C GLY A 116 -16.99 8.56 -10.80
N ILE A 117 -15.96 9.05 -10.11
CA ILE A 117 -15.10 8.25 -9.23
C ILE A 117 -15.64 8.32 -7.81
N ASN A 118 -16.04 7.16 -7.26
CA ASN A 118 -16.44 7.04 -5.88
C ASN A 118 -15.28 6.44 -5.05
N TRP A 119 -14.71 7.22 -4.15
CA TRP A 119 -13.62 6.74 -3.27
C TRP A 119 -14.03 5.54 -2.40
N ASN A 120 -15.33 5.40 -2.05
CA ASN A 120 -15.80 4.28 -1.24
C ASN A 120 -15.67 2.93 -1.95
N ASP A 121 -15.66 2.91 -3.29
CA ASP A 121 -15.54 1.69 -4.09
C ASP A 121 -14.09 1.21 -4.24
N MET A 122 -13.12 2.02 -3.77
CA MET A 122 -11.71 1.63 -3.76
C MET A 122 -11.45 0.48 -2.78
N CYS A 123 -10.45 -0.36 -3.07
CA CYS A 123 -10.06 -1.47 -2.20
C CYS A 123 -9.66 -0.99 -0.80
N THR A 124 -9.82 -1.86 0.17
CA THR A 124 -9.54 -1.55 1.59
C THR A 124 -8.09 -1.15 1.81
N SER A 125 -7.15 -1.83 1.16
CA SER A 125 -5.72 -1.53 1.26
C SER A 125 -5.39 -0.10 0.78
N TYR A 126 -6.03 0.38 -0.29
CA TYR A 126 -5.86 1.75 -0.76
C TYR A 126 -6.42 2.77 0.23
N LYS A 127 -7.58 2.47 0.85
CA LYS A 127 -8.25 3.38 1.79
C LYS A 127 -7.63 3.43 3.17
N ARG A 128 -7.10 2.31 3.67
CA ARG A 128 -6.67 2.16 5.08
C ARG A 128 -5.31 1.50 5.26
N GLY A 129 -4.69 1.06 4.17
CA GLY A 129 -3.47 0.28 4.20
C GLY A 129 -3.74 -1.22 4.38
N SER A 130 -2.67 -1.98 4.55
CA SER A 130 -2.67 -3.41 4.78
C SER A 130 -1.83 -3.75 6.01
N CYS A 131 -2.02 -4.94 6.57
CA CYS A 131 -1.23 -5.44 7.68
C CYS A 131 -0.44 -6.68 7.26
N CYS A 132 0.84 -6.74 7.63
CA CYS A 132 1.60 -7.97 7.55
C CYS A 132 1.45 -8.70 8.89
N VAL A 133 0.77 -9.84 8.87
CA VAL A 133 0.46 -10.63 10.07
C VAL A 133 1.10 -12.01 9.99
N ARG A 134 1.54 -12.51 11.15
CA ARG A 134 2.02 -13.89 11.25
C ARG A 134 0.81 -14.79 11.46
N ASN A 135 0.44 -15.54 10.44
CA ASN A 135 -0.71 -16.44 10.50
C ASN A 135 -0.27 -17.91 10.52
N ARG A 136 -0.98 -18.73 11.28
CA ARG A 136 -0.85 -20.20 11.26
C ARG A 136 -1.61 -20.85 10.11
N ARG A 137 -2.23 -20.06 9.23
CA ARG A 137 -3.01 -20.55 8.10
C ARG A 137 -2.18 -20.45 6.83
N VAL A 138 -2.04 -21.53 6.11
CA VAL A 138 -1.54 -21.51 4.73
C VAL A 138 -2.72 -21.10 3.85
N ILE A 139 -2.57 -19.97 3.16
CA ILE A 139 -3.52 -19.55 2.13
C ILE A 139 -3.04 -20.18 0.83
N SER A 140 -3.77 -21.15 0.32
CA SER A 140 -3.58 -21.64 -1.04
C SER A 140 -4.51 -20.88 -1.98
N THR A 141 -3.96 -20.29 -3.01
CA THR A 141 -4.75 -19.70 -4.09
C THR A 141 -4.96 -20.78 -5.15
N SER A 142 -6.21 -21.17 -5.38
CA SER A 142 -6.57 -22.09 -6.46
C SER A 142 -6.34 -21.42 -7.83
N ALA A 143 -6.16 -22.20 -8.87
CA ALA A 143 -5.93 -21.71 -10.24
C ALA A 143 -7.08 -20.83 -10.80
N ASP A 144 -8.24 -20.84 -10.15
CA ASP A 144 -9.42 -20.03 -10.46
C ASP A 144 -9.47 -18.69 -9.68
N GLY A 145 -8.42 -18.39 -8.89
CA GLY A 145 -8.37 -17.19 -8.08
C GLY A 145 -9.10 -17.26 -6.74
N THR A 146 -9.68 -18.40 -6.40
CA THR A 146 -10.37 -18.59 -5.11
C THR A 146 -9.33 -18.79 -3.99
N VAL A 147 -9.39 -17.96 -2.98
CA VAL A 147 -8.52 -18.05 -1.79
C VAL A 147 -9.18 -18.98 -0.78
N THR A 148 -8.63 -20.16 -0.59
CA THR A 148 -9.05 -21.11 0.45
C THR A 148 -8.08 -21.10 1.61
N CYS A 149 -8.60 -20.92 2.84
CA CYS A 149 -7.82 -21.03 4.07
C CYS A 149 -7.87 -22.48 4.55
N GLU A 150 -6.83 -23.26 4.32
CA GLU A 150 -6.68 -24.58 4.93
C GLU A 150 -5.92 -24.49 6.26
N ILE A 151 -6.50 -25.09 7.31
CA ILE A 151 -5.82 -25.28 8.59
C ILE A 151 -4.93 -26.51 8.42
N ARG A 152 -3.63 -26.30 8.19
CA ARG A 152 -2.67 -27.41 8.28
C ARG A 152 -2.53 -27.89 9.72
N ASN A 153 -2.29 -29.18 9.85
CA ASN A 153 -2.17 -29.97 11.08
C ASN A 153 -1.54 -29.17 12.25
N PRO A 154 -2.19 -29.09 13.44
CA PRO A 154 -1.71 -28.33 14.58
C PRO A 154 -0.38 -28.84 15.18
N LYS A 155 0.19 -29.92 14.67
CA LYS A 155 1.48 -30.47 15.12
C LYS A 155 2.71 -29.91 14.40
N GLU A 156 2.54 -29.17 13.31
CA GLU A 156 3.63 -28.50 12.60
C GLU A 156 3.27 -27.01 12.38
N PRO A 157 3.76 -26.11 13.21
CA PRO A 157 3.46 -24.68 13.06
C PRO A 157 4.35 -24.07 11.97
N GLU A 158 4.06 -24.26 10.70
CA GLU A 158 4.53 -23.35 9.67
C GLU A 158 3.77 -22.03 9.81
N THR A 159 4.39 -21.09 10.49
CA THR A 159 3.88 -19.72 10.58
C THR A 159 4.37 -18.96 9.35
N ALA A 160 3.48 -18.68 8.42
CA ALA A 160 3.75 -17.80 7.30
C ALA A 160 3.38 -16.34 7.63
N TRP A 161 4.17 -15.40 7.12
CA TRP A 161 3.78 -14.01 7.07
C TRP A 161 2.80 -13.82 5.91
N VAL A 162 1.65 -13.21 6.19
CA VAL A 162 0.60 -12.97 5.22
C VAL A 162 0.27 -11.49 5.21
N ILE A 163 0.07 -10.94 4.01
CA ILE A 163 -0.42 -9.57 3.86
C ILE A 163 -1.95 -9.63 3.88
N ASP A 164 -2.55 -9.00 4.88
CA ASP A 164 -3.99 -8.80 4.98
C ASP A 164 -4.35 -7.43 4.38
N ASN A 165 -5.02 -7.44 3.24
CA ASN A 165 -5.47 -6.26 2.53
C ASN A 165 -6.91 -5.84 2.92
N GLU A 166 -7.62 -6.67 3.67
CA GLU A 166 -9.00 -6.42 4.11
C GLU A 166 -9.07 -6.15 5.62
N ILE A 167 -8.14 -5.34 6.10
CA ILE A 167 -8.05 -5.02 7.53
C ILE A 167 -9.30 -4.29 8.04
N PRO A 168 -9.75 -4.59 9.29
CA PRO A 168 -10.87 -3.89 9.90
C PRO A 168 -10.52 -2.44 10.23
N ILE A 169 -11.54 -1.64 10.54
CA ILE A 169 -11.32 -0.36 11.23
C ILE A 169 -11.05 -0.68 12.70
N PHE A 170 -9.84 -0.39 13.16
CA PHE A 170 -9.49 -0.52 14.58
C PHE A 170 -10.19 0.59 15.38
N LYS A 171 -10.89 0.22 16.46
CA LYS A 171 -11.62 1.13 17.35
C LYS A 171 -11.35 0.77 18.80
#